data_63162e9f2077c389c6f0933756141b1d
#
_entry.id   63162e9f2077c389c6f0933756141b1d
#
_cell.length_a   1.000
_cell.length_b   1.000
_cell.length_c   1.000
_cell.angle_alpha   90.00
_cell.angle_beta   90.00
_cell.angle_gamma   90.00
#
_symmetry.space_group_name_H-M   'P 1'
#
loop_
_entity.id
_entity.type
_entity.pdbx_description
1 polymer ?
#
loop_
_entity_poly.entity_id
_entity_poly.type
_entity_poly.pdbx_seq_one_letter_code
_entity_poly.pdbx_strand_id
1 'polypeptide(L)'
;PVQWQAMLDELPGKGNPDTGRRLFFHPRLATCSSCHQMEGRGRRVGPDLSTINRQTGIDATWLLTHILNPNETVAPHYLPWQVTTKDGSQTMGFVLRKAGAQEVYIGVDGNEFTVPKAQITHSEELPFSIMPPGLLLPLQPTEIRDLIAYLLEKR
;
A
#
# COMPACT_ATOMS: atom_id res chain seq x y z
N PRO A 1 5.02 16.63 -3.87
CA PRO A 1 6.24 15.79 -3.80
C PRO A 1 7.53 16.62 -3.88
N VAL A 2 7.65 17.56 -4.83
CA VAL A 2 8.86 18.38 -5.01
C VAL A 2 9.23 19.17 -3.75
N GLN A 3 8.24 19.77 -3.07
CA GLN A 3 8.44 20.50 -1.82
C GLN A 3 8.91 19.57 -0.68
N TRP A 4 8.37 18.36 -0.63
CA TRP A 4 8.79 17.34 0.33
C TRP A 4 10.22 16.88 0.07
N GLN A 5 10.59 16.65 -1.20
CA GLN A 5 11.95 16.28 -1.55
C GLN A 5 12.93 17.39 -1.16
N ALA A 6 12.64 18.64 -1.51
CA ALA A 6 13.48 19.78 -1.15
C ALA A 6 13.68 19.89 0.37
N MET A 7 12.59 19.72 1.15
CA MET A 7 12.66 19.71 2.61
C MET A 7 13.57 18.58 3.14
N LEU A 8 13.50 17.38 2.55
CA LEU A 8 14.33 16.26 2.97
C LEU A 8 15.82 16.45 2.59
N ASP A 9 16.08 17.10 1.44
CA ASP A 9 17.44 17.37 0.97
C ASP A 9 18.16 18.42 1.82
N GLU A 10 17.40 19.34 2.47
CA GLU A 10 17.94 20.33 3.39
C GLU A 10 18.33 19.75 4.78
N LEU A 11 17.88 18.53 5.09
CA LEU A 11 18.18 17.91 6.39
C LEU A 11 19.66 17.49 6.47
N PRO A 12 20.36 17.78 7.60
CA PRO A 12 21.76 17.37 7.77
C PRO A 12 21.89 15.84 7.85
N GLY A 13 22.96 15.32 7.25
CA GLY A 13 23.30 13.89 7.29
C GLY A 13 22.51 13.03 6.30
N LYS A 14 22.66 11.72 6.39
CA LYS A 14 21.97 10.73 5.56
C LYS A 14 20.80 10.09 6.32
N GLY A 15 19.82 9.56 5.60
CA GLY A 15 18.75 8.76 6.19
C GLY A 15 19.29 7.48 6.84
N ASN A 16 18.66 7.07 7.94
CA ASN A 16 19.00 5.86 8.67
C ASN A 16 18.02 4.73 8.34
N PRO A 17 18.43 3.69 7.58
CA PRO A 17 17.53 2.61 7.19
C PRO A 17 17.00 1.79 8.38
N ASP A 18 17.77 1.63 9.46
CA ASP A 18 17.31 0.89 10.64
C ASP A 18 16.15 1.60 11.35
N THR A 19 16.22 2.93 11.43
CA THR A 19 15.10 3.74 11.95
C THR A 19 13.89 3.63 10.99
N GLY A 20 14.12 3.76 9.68
CA GLY A 20 13.10 3.59 8.65
C GLY A 20 12.43 2.22 8.72
N ARG A 21 13.19 1.16 8.97
CA ARG A 21 12.66 -0.19 9.17
C ARG A 21 11.71 -0.24 10.38
N ARG A 22 12.08 0.34 11.50
CA ARG A 22 11.20 0.40 12.69
C ARG A 22 9.91 1.15 12.39
N LEU A 23 9.97 2.25 11.61
CA LEU A 23 8.80 3.02 11.21
C LEU A 23 7.89 2.24 10.26
N PHE A 24 8.45 1.52 9.28
CA PHE A 24 7.69 0.68 8.34
C PHE A 24 6.84 -0.37 9.07
N PHE A 25 7.40 -1.02 10.10
CA PHE A 25 6.72 -2.04 10.91
C PHE A 25 6.02 -1.48 12.15
N HIS A 26 5.97 -0.15 12.33
CA HIS A 26 5.36 0.44 13.50
C HIS A 26 3.82 0.33 13.44
N PRO A 27 3.15 -0.12 14.52
CA PRO A 27 1.71 -0.40 14.48
C PRO A 27 0.81 0.85 14.44
N ARG A 28 1.37 2.04 14.70
CA ARG A 28 0.63 3.30 14.78
C ARG A 28 1.24 4.46 13.99
N LEU A 29 2.50 4.36 13.57
CA LEU A 29 3.19 5.38 12.76
C LEU A 29 3.47 4.80 11.38
N ALA A 30 3.20 5.54 10.32
CA ALA A 30 3.30 5.13 8.93
C ALA A 30 2.49 3.87 8.57
N THR A 31 2.43 2.87 9.44
CA THR A 31 1.62 1.62 9.35
C THR A 31 1.76 0.84 8.04
N CYS A 32 2.88 0.98 7.33
CA CYS A 32 3.10 0.41 6.00
C CYS A 32 2.90 -1.12 5.96
N SER A 33 3.40 -1.81 6.99
CA SER A 33 3.29 -3.27 7.13
C SER A 33 1.87 -3.78 7.38
N SER A 34 0.91 -2.89 7.64
CA SER A 34 -0.51 -3.26 7.72
C SER A 34 -1.10 -3.63 6.36
N CYS A 35 -0.48 -3.18 5.27
CA CYS A 35 -0.91 -3.47 3.91
C CYS A 35 0.19 -4.10 3.05
N HIS A 36 1.45 -3.74 3.27
CA HIS A 36 2.58 -4.17 2.45
C HIS A 36 3.45 -5.23 3.13
N GLN A 37 3.95 -6.15 2.32
CA GLN A 37 5.06 -7.01 2.75
C GLN A 37 6.41 -6.34 2.52
N MET A 38 7.33 -6.62 3.42
CA MET A 38 8.76 -6.30 3.33
C MET A 38 9.53 -7.37 4.10
N GLU A 39 10.59 -7.92 3.51
CA GLU A 39 11.42 -8.97 4.16
C GLU A 39 10.60 -10.20 4.62
N GLY A 40 9.56 -10.58 3.88
CA GLY A 40 8.66 -11.69 4.21
C GLY A 40 7.73 -11.41 5.39
N ARG A 41 7.65 -10.18 5.89
CA ARG A 41 6.79 -9.74 7.00
C ARG A 41 5.79 -8.69 6.52
N GLY A 42 4.68 -8.56 7.22
CA GLY A 42 3.59 -7.67 6.86
C GLY A 42 2.45 -8.37 6.14
N ARG A 43 1.42 -7.62 5.77
CA ARG A 43 0.23 -8.16 5.09
C ARG A 43 0.34 -8.07 3.58
N ARG A 44 -0.47 -8.86 2.87
CA ARG A 44 -0.52 -8.91 1.40
C ARG A 44 -1.75 -8.19 0.84
N VAL A 45 -2.05 -7.02 1.37
CA VAL A 45 -3.15 -6.19 0.86
C VAL A 45 -2.68 -5.34 -0.32
N GLY A 46 -1.52 -4.70 -0.16
CA GLY A 46 -0.82 -3.99 -1.24
C GLY A 46 0.35 -4.81 -1.80
N PRO A 47 1.09 -4.25 -2.78
CA PRO A 47 2.26 -4.90 -3.35
C PRO A 47 3.34 -5.22 -2.30
N ASP A 48 4.06 -6.32 -2.54
CA ASP A 48 5.28 -6.63 -1.80
C ASP A 48 6.38 -5.64 -2.20
N LEU A 49 6.92 -4.94 -1.21
CA LEU A 49 7.93 -3.90 -1.39
C LEU A 49 9.36 -4.42 -1.20
N SER A 50 9.55 -5.72 -1.00
CA SER A 50 10.88 -6.32 -0.73
C SER A 50 11.90 -6.09 -1.85
N THR A 51 11.43 -5.82 -3.07
CA THR A 51 12.28 -5.57 -4.25
C THR A 51 12.05 -4.20 -4.88
N ILE A 52 11.36 -3.29 -4.19
CA ILE A 52 11.03 -1.96 -4.71
C ILE A 52 12.27 -1.18 -5.15
N ASN A 53 13.34 -1.30 -4.38
CA ASN A 53 14.65 -0.67 -4.62
C ASN A 53 15.41 -1.16 -5.87
N ARG A 54 14.95 -2.24 -6.50
CA ARG A 54 15.56 -2.83 -7.71
C ARG A 54 14.80 -2.47 -8.98
N GLN A 55 13.64 -1.84 -8.85
CA GLN A 55 12.82 -1.46 -9.99
C GLN A 55 13.37 -0.17 -10.63
N THR A 56 13.45 -0.15 -11.95
CA THR A 56 13.92 1.01 -12.70
C THR A 56 12.98 2.18 -12.52
N GLY A 57 13.53 3.37 -12.28
CA GLY A 57 12.76 4.59 -12.11
C GLY A 57 12.20 4.83 -10.71
N ILE A 58 12.46 3.92 -9.76
CA ILE A 58 12.08 4.12 -8.37
C ILE A 58 13.20 4.85 -7.64
N ASP A 59 12.91 6.05 -7.22
CA ASP A 59 13.77 6.91 -6.40
C ASP A 59 12.96 7.54 -5.23
N ALA A 60 13.59 8.40 -4.46
CA ALA A 60 12.95 9.07 -3.33
C ALA A 60 11.75 9.92 -3.77
N THR A 61 11.85 10.63 -4.87
CA THR A 61 10.79 11.47 -5.42
C THR A 61 9.59 10.61 -5.86
N TRP A 62 9.86 9.50 -6.53
CA TRP A 62 8.84 8.55 -6.93
C TRP A 62 8.09 7.99 -5.72
N LEU A 63 8.83 7.51 -4.69
CA LEU A 63 8.24 6.98 -3.46
C LEU A 63 7.38 8.04 -2.74
N LEU A 64 7.90 9.25 -2.57
CA LEU A 64 7.16 10.36 -1.96
C LEU A 64 5.89 10.69 -2.74
N THR A 65 5.95 10.72 -4.07
CA THR A 65 4.77 10.97 -4.92
C THR A 65 3.67 9.95 -4.63
N HIS A 66 4.00 8.66 -4.64
CA HIS A 66 3.02 7.60 -4.50
C HIS A 66 2.53 7.39 -3.05
N ILE A 67 3.31 7.78 -2.04
CA ILE A 67 2.86 7.77 -0.65
C ILE A 67 1.97 8.98 -0.34
N LEU A 68 2.30 10.16 -0.87
CA LEU A 68 1.53 11.38 -0.65
C LEU A 68 0.25 11.43 -1.51
N ASN A 69 0.31 10.88 -2.72
CA ASN A 69 -0.82 10.79 -3.64
C ASN A 69 -1.01 9.34 -4.12
N PRO A 70 -1.59 8.46 -3.31
CA PRO A 70 -1.71 7.04 -3.64
C PRO A 70 -2.64 6.74 -4.83
N ASN A 71 -3.34 7.74 -5.35
CA ASN A 71 -4.16 7.67 -6.56
C ASN A 71 -3.45 8.17 -7.82
N GLU A 72 -2.18 8.61 -7.73
CA GLU A 72 -1.42 9.08 -8.90
C GLU A 72 -1.32 8.00 -9.98
N THR A 73 -0.99 6.79 -9.57
CA THR A 73 -0.97 5.61 -10.45
C THR A 73 -1.28 4.38 -9.62
N VAL A 74 -2.34 3.66 -9.97
CA VAL A 74 -2.72 2.41 -9.32
C VAL A 74 -2.66 1.29 -10.35
N ALA A 75 -1.87 0.25 -10.09
CA ALA A 75 -1.84 -0.90 -10.97
C ALA A 75 -3.23 -1.60 -10.95
N PRO A 76 -3.75 -2.05 -12.12
CA PRO A 76 -5.14 -2.54 -12.23
C PRO A 76 -5.53 -3.62 -11.23
N HIS A 77 -4.62 -4.55 -10.91
CA HIS A 77 -4.89 -5.61 -9.93
C HIS A 77 -4.89 -5.16 -8.47
N TYR A 78 -4.56 -3.88 -8.20
CA TYR A 78 -4.71 -3.20 -6.91
C TYR A 78 -5.85 -2.18 -6.89
N LEU A 79 -6.70 -2.15 -7.91
CA LEU A 79 -7.99 -1.48 -7.83
C LEU A 79 -8.97 -2.39 -7.08
N PRO A 80 -9.59 -1.91 -5.99
CA PRO A 80 -10.49 -2.74 -5.21
C PRO A 80 -11.83 -2.91 -5.91
N TRP A 81 -12.51 -4.00 -5.59
CA TRP A 81 -13.87 -4.29 -6.01
C TRP A 81 -14.81 -4.17 -4.82
N GLN A 82 -15.95 -3.50 -5.02
CA GLN A 82 -17.07 -3.56 -4.09
C GLN A 82 -18.04 -4.62 -4.56
N VAL A 83 -18.38 -5.55 -3.66
CA VAL A 83 -19.32 -6.64 -3.92
C VAL A 83 -20.51 -6.50 -2.99
N THR A 84 -21.71 -6.44 -3.56
CA THR A 84 -22.98 -6.41 -2.83
C THR A 84 -23.70 -7.73 -3.01
N THR A 85 -24.18 -8.32 -1.92
CA THR A 85 -24.90 -9.59 -1.91
C THR A 85 -26.40 -9.41 -1.67
N LYS A 86 -27.18 -10.48 -1.91
CA LYS A 86 -28.67 -10.47 -1.82
C LYS A 86 -29.20 -10.09 -0.43
N ASP A 87 -28.43 -10.33 0.61
CA ASP A 87 -28.74 -9.93 1.98
C ASP A 87 -28.42 -8.45 2.28
N GLY A 88 -27.91 -7.71 1.28
CA GLY A 88 -27.54 -6.31 1.39
C GLY A 88 -26.14 -6.07 1.95
N SER A 89 -25.38 -7.11 2.26
CA SER A 89 -23.99 -6.99 2.72
C SER A 89 -23.11 -6.41 1.61
N GLN A 90 -22.20 -5.51 1.99
CA GLN A 90 -21.20 -4.92 1.11
C GLN A 90 -19.81 -5.25 1.63
N THR A 91 -18.98 -5.82 0.76
CA THR A 91 -17.59 -6.17 1.10
C THR A 91 -16.66 -5.62 0.03
N MET A 92 -15.50 -5.14 0.44
CA MET A 92 -14.45 -4.62 -0.46
C MET A 92 -13.24 -5.54 -0.43
N GLY A 93 -12.68 -5.79 -1.60
CA GLY A 93 -11.45 -6.57 -1.72
C GLY A 93 -10.86 -6.54 -3.12
N PHE A 94 -9.70 -7.16 -3.26
CA PHE A 94 -9.03 -7.34 -4.55
C PHE A 94 -9.38 -8.71 -5.12
N VAL A 95 -9.67 -8.75 -6.42
CA VAL A 95 -10.01 -9.98 -7.11
C VAL A 95 -8.79 -10.91 -7.16
N LEU A 96 -8.92 -12.10 -6.60
CA LEU A 96 -7.99 -13.20 -6.82
C LEU A 96 -8.47 -14.11 -7.95
N ARG A 97 -9.77 -14.39 -8.02
CA ARG A 97 -10.35 -15.27 -9.03
C ARG A 97 -11.85 -15.02 -9.21
N LYS A 98 -12.28 -14.88 -10.46
CA LYS A 98 -13.70 -14.78 -10.84
C LYS A 98 -14.16 -15.98 -11.68
N ALA A 99 -13.47 -17.13 -11.62
CA ALA A 99 -13.81 -18.33 -12.37
C ALA A 99 -14.72 -19.28 -11.56
N GLY A 100 -15.58 -20.04 -12.27
CA GLY A 100 -16.47 -21.01 -11.65
C GLY A 100 -17.70 -20.39 -10.99
N ALA A 101 -18.26 -21.10 -10.01
CA ALA A 101 -19.50 -20.72 -9.29
C ALA A 101 -19.28 -19.70 -8.17
N GLN A 102 -18.03 -19.39 -7.86
CA GLN A 102 -17.61 -18.51 -6.76
C GLN A 102 -16.62 -17.48 -7.24
N GLU A 103 -16.62 -16.32 -6.61
CA GLU A 103 -15.57 -15.31 -6.74
C GLU A 103 -14.75 -15.28 -5.45
N VAL A 104 -13.42 -15.20 -5.59
CA VAL A 104 -12.47 -15.17 -4.47
C VAL A 104 -11.77 -13.82 -4.48
N TYR A 105 -11.73 -13.20 -3.32
CA TYR A 105 -11.12 -11.90 -3.09
C TYR A 105 -10.16 -11.95 -1.91
N ILE A 106 -9.22 -11.02 -1.88
CA ILE A 106 -8.47 -10.70 -0.68
C ILE A 106 -9.04 -9.41 -0.08
N GLY A 107 -9.48 -9.47 1.16
CA GLY A 107 -10.06 -8.33 1.86
C GLY A 107 -9.02 -7.29 2.27
N VAL A 108 -9.51 -6.11 2.66
CA VAL A 108 -8.67 -5.03 3.18
C VAL A 108 -7.96 -5.38 4.50
N ASP A 109 -8.38 -6.45 5.15
CA ASP A 109 -7.74 -7.04 6.33
C ASP A 109 -6.63 -8.06 5.98
N GLY A 110 -6.43 -8.33 4.67
CA GLY A 110 -5.46 -9.30 4.16
C GLY A 110 -5.92 -10.76 4.20
N ASN A 111 -7.17 -11.03 4.56
CA ASN A 111 -7.74 -12.36 4.56
C ASN A 111 -8.51 -12.64 3.26
N GLU A 112 -8.46 -13.88 2.80
CA GLU A 112 -9.28 -14.29 1.66
C GLU A 112 -10.74 -14.46 2.09
N PHE A 113 -11.65 -14.00 1.23
CA PHE A 113 -13.07 -14.32 1.35
C PHE A 113 -13.65 -14.76 0.00
N THR A 114 -14.69 -15.57 0.07
CA THR A 114 -15.33 -16.15 -1.11
C THR A 114 -16.79 -15.79 -1.14
N VAL A 115 -17.29 -15.38 -2.31
CA VAL A 115 -18.71 -15.05 -2.52
C VAL A 115 -19.27 -15.93 -3.63
N PRO A 116 -20.32 -16.72 -3.37
CA PRO A 116 -21.03 -17.43 -4.42
C PRO A 116 -21.62 -16.45 -5.44
N LYS A 117 -21.36 -16.64 -6.72
CA LYS A 117 -21.89 -15.75 -7.78
C LYS A 117 -23.41 -15.61 -7.73
N ALA A 118 -24.12 -16.68 -7.36
CA ALA A 118 -25.56 -16.66 -7.20
C ALA A 118 -26.06 -15.70 -6.09
N GLN A 119 -25.18 -15.29 -5.17
CA GLN A 119 -25.51 -14.34 -4.10
C GLN A 119 -25.14 -12.89 -4.46
N ILE A 120 -24.33 -12.67 -5.50
CA ILE A 120 -23.92 -11.33 -5.91
C ILE A 120 -25.07 -10.64 -6.63
N THR A 121 -25.45 -9.45 -6.16
CA THR A 121 -26.44 -8.58 -6.81
C THR A 121 -25.77 -7.47 -7.61
N HIS A 122 -24.60 -7.01 -7.12
CA HIS A 122 -23.79 -5.99 -7.77
C HIS A 122 -22.29 -6.21 -7.48
N SER A 123 -21.47 -5.94 -8.48
CA SER A 123 -19.99 -5.99 -8.31
C SER A 123 -19.37 -4.96 -9.24
N GLU A 124 -18.62 -4.03 -8.70
CA GLU A 124 -17.95 -2.97 -9.46
C GLU A 124 -16.51 -2.76 -9.00
N GLU A 125 -15.66 -2.42 -9.95
CA GLU A 125 -14.29 -1.98 -9.67
C GLU A 125 -14.32 -0.50 -9.25
N LEU A 126 -13.64 -0.18 -8.17
CA LEU A 126 -13.57 1.18 -7.67
C LEU A 126 -12.32 1.89 -8.24
N PRO A 127 -12.45 3.15 -8.70
CA PRO A 127 -11.39 3.84 -9.43
C PRO A 127 -10.37 4.52 -8.50
N PHE A 128 -10.06 3.92 -7.35
CA PHE A 128 -9.14 4.52 -6.37
C PHE A 128 -8.35 3.47 -5.59
N SER A 129 -7.21 3.92 -5.07
CA SER A 129 -6.36 3.13 -4.17
C SER A 129 -6.98 3.07 -2.77
N ILE A 130 -6.90 1.91 -2.11
CA ILE A 130 -7.23 1.79 -0.68
C ILE A 130 -6.10 2.26 0.24
N MET A 131 -4.91 2.54 -0.30
CA MET A 131 -3.84 3.16 0.46
C MET A 131 -4.30 4.56 0.91
N PRO A 132 -4.41 4.84 2.21
CA PRO A 132 -4.92 6.12 2.65
C PRO A 132 -3.90 7.24 2.42
N PRO A 133 -4.34 8.45 2.08
CA PRO A 133 -3.46 9.61 2.09
C PRO A 133 -3.07 9.99 3.53
N GLY A 134 -2.00 10.77 3.67
CA GLY A 134 -1.61 11.33 4.96
C GLY A 134 -0.79 10.42 5.88
N LEU A 135 -0.33 9.27 5.41
CA LEU A 135 0.48 8.32 6.19
C LEU A 135 1.77 8.93 6.75
N LEU A 136 2.31 9.97 6.12
CA LEU A 136 3.53 10.67 6.57
C LEU A 136 3.26 11.81 7.55
N LEU A 137 2.01 12.23 7.74
CA LEU A 137 1.67 13.37 8.60
C LEU A 137 2.10 13.21 10.08
N PRO A 138 2.04 12.01 10.69
CA PRO A 138 2.49 11.84 12.07
C PRO A 138 4.01 11.76 12.24
N LEU A 139 4.77 11.75 11.13
CA LEU A 139 6.23 11.60 11.14
C LEU A 139 6.94 12.95 11.10
N GLN A 140 8.09 13.02 11.79
CA GLN A 140 9.03 14.12 11.64
C GLN A 140 9.76 14.04 10.30
N PRO A 141 10.24 15.17 9.74
CA PRO A 141 11.00 15.16 8.47
C PRO A 141 12.18 14.17 8.44
N THR A 142 12.92 14.07 9.55
CA THR A 142 14.02 13.08 9.68
C THR A 142 13.52 11.65 9.60
N GLU A 143 12.37 11.34 10.19
CA GLU A 143 11.75 10.01 10.17
C GLU A 143 11.27 9.65 8.77
N ILE A 144 10.72 10.62 8.03
CA ILE A 144 10.32 10.43 6.63
C ILE A 144 11.55 10.09 5.78
N ARG A 145 12.66 10.83 5.94
CA ARG A 145 13.90 10.54 5.25
C ARG A 145 14.44 9.14 5.59
N ASP A 146 14.38 8.74 6.84
CA ASP A 146 14.80 7.43 7.30
C ASP A 146 13.94 6.32 6.68
N LEU A 147 12.62 6.52 6.61
CA LEU A 147 11.68 5.60 5.96
C LEU A 147 12.01 5.43 4.46
N ILE A 148 12.24 6.53 3.75
CA ILE A 148 12.63 6.50 2.34
C ILE A 148 13.99 5.80 2.16
N ALA A 149 14.95 6.08 3.04
CA ALA A 149 16.26 5.40 3.02
C ALA A 149 16.10 3.87 3.19
N TYR A 150 15.22 3.42 4.06
CA TYR A 150 14.92 1.99 4.23
C TYR A 150 14.31 1.37 2.98
N LEU A 151 13.33 2.04 2.34
CA LEU A 151 12.69 1.53 1.13
C LEU A 151 13.67 1.43 -0.05
N LEU A 152 14.67 2.32 -0.12
CA LEU A 152 15.68 2.35 -1.18
C LEU A 152 16.97 1.57 -0.85
N GLU A 153 17.08 1.02 0.35
CA GLU A 153 18.26 0.28 0.76
C GLU A 153 18.47 -0.96 -0.13
N LYS A 154 19.66 -1.09 -0.69
CA LYS A 154 20.03 -2.28 -1.47
C LYS A 154 20.22 -3.48 -0.54
N ARG A 155 19.39 -4.49 -0.71
CA ARG A 155 19.39 -5.75 0.04
C ARG A 155 19.67 -6.91 -0.91
#